data_1d1cf71e8132acb3ee81dfe8721db7ae
#
_entry.id   1d1cf71e8132acb3ee81dfe8721db7ae
#
_cell.length_a   1.000
_cell.length_b   1.000
_cell.length_c   1.000
_cell.angle_alpha   90.00
_cell.angle_beta   90.00
_cell.angle_gamma   90.00
#
_symmetry.space_group_name_H-M   'P 1'
#
loop_
_entity.id
_entity.type
_entity.pdbx_description
1 polymer ?
#
loop_
_entity_poly.entity_id
_entity_poly.type
_entity_poly.pdbx_seq_one_letter_code
_entity_poly.pdbx_strand_id
1 'polypeptide(L)'
;MSAETTRTDDEFALELVDLRREFGDKVAVDDVTVRVPRGSFYGLVGPNGAGKTTALSMAVGLLRPSSGRASVEGIDVWADPVAAKRHLGVLPDGLALPERLTGGELLTYWGRFRGLDATAVASRSAELIRILELEEAETLGTLVGEYSTGMRKKIGLATALLHAPSVLVLDEPYEAVDPVSARVLTRILRRFTASGGSIVISSHVMSLVEQLCDRVAIVAAGKVVADGTLDEVRSGVTLEDRFVELVGAPDIDEEELSWIGS
;
A
#
# COMPACT_ATOMS: atom_id res chain seq x y z
N MET A 1 30.60 -12.79 25.17
CA MET A 1 29.18 -12.80 25.62
C MET A 1 28.50 -11.64 24.91
N SER A 2 27.96 -11.93 23.74
CA SER A 2 27.21 -10.94 22.93
C SER A 2 25.80 -10.86 23.49
N ALA A 3 25.37 -9.67 23.88
CA ALA A 3 24.00 -9.41 24.28
C ALA A 3 23.13 -9.51 23.03
N GLU A 4 22.42 -10.60 22.88
CA GLU A 4 21.24 -10.69 22.02
C GLU A 4 20.20 -9.71 22.58
N THR A 5 20.09 -8.56 21.93
CA THR A 5 19.00 -7.62 22.18
C THR A 5 17.72 -8.34 21.79
N THR A 6 16.96 -8.81 22.76
CA THR A 6 15.58 -9.29 22.58
C THR A 6 14.77 -8.12 22.03
N ARG A 7 14.65 -8.03 20.70
CA ARG A 7 13.72 -7.10 20.04
C ARG A 7 12.33 -7.61 20.35
N THR A 8 11.56 -6.80 21.03
CA THR A 8 10.17 -7.10 21.34
C THR A 8 9.36 -7.07 20.03
N ASP A 9 8.60 -8.12 19.76
CA ASP A 9 7.65 -8.27 18.62
C ASP A 9 6.61 -7.14 18.55
N ASP A 10 6.61 -6.24 19.52
CA ASP A 10 5.67 -5.11 19.66
C ASP A 10 6.10 -3.82 18.92
N GLU A 11 7.28 -3.75 18.31
CA GLU A 11 7.79 -2.52 17.70
C GLU A 11 7.25 -2.26 16.28
N PHE A 12 6.95 -3.32 15.54
CA PHE A 12 6.58 -3.23 14.13
C PHE A 12 5.13 -3.63 13.86
N ALA A 13 4.46 -2.85 13.01
CA ALA A 13 3.11 -3.17 12.54
C ALA A 13 3.12 -4.19 11.41
N LEU A 14 4.16 -4.15 10.55
CA LEU A 14 4.37 -5.10 9.46
C LEU A 14 5.86 -5.35 9.30
N GLU A 15 6.23 -6.62 9.16
CA GLU A 15 7.59 -7.05 8.87
C GLU A 15 7.63 -7.99 7.67
N LEU A 16 8.58 -7.73 6.79
CA LEU A 16 9.02 -8.61 5.72
C LEU A 16 10.46 -9.00 6.04
N VAL A 17 10.77 -10.28 6.10
CA VAL A 17 12.12 -10.76 6.45
C VAL A 17 12.57 -11.75 5.40
N ASP A 18 13.64 -11.39 4.70
CA ASP A 18 14.34 -12.22 3.70
C ASP A 18 13.38 -12.76 2.62
N LEU A 19 12.36 -11.92 2.26
CA LEU A 19 11.34 -12.32 1.29
C LEU A 19 11.96 -12.53 -0.08
N ARG A 20 11.66 -13.68 -0.66
CA ARG A 20 12.04 -14.06 -2.02
C ARG A 20 10.84 -14.59 -2.80
N ARG A 21 10.72 -14.21 -4.06
CA ARG A 21 9.71 -14.75 -4.98
C ARG A 21 10.27 -14.92 -6.37
N GLU A 22 10.11 -16.14 -6.88
CA GLU A 22 10.51 -16.54 -8.22
C GLU A 22 9.27 -16.92 -9.05
N PHE A 23 9.30 -16.57 -10.33
CA PHE A 23 8.32 -16.98 -11.34
C PHE A 23 9.08 -17.60 -12.53
N GLY A 24 9.18 -18.92 -12.55
CA GLY A 24 10.09 -19.63 -13.46
C GLY A 24 11.54 -19.15 -13.23
N ASP A 25 12.18 -18.68 -14.29
CA ASP A 25 13.58 -18.20 -14.22
C ASP A 25 13.71 -16.74 -13.73
N LYS A 26 12.58 -16.02 -13.56
CA LYS A 26 12.59 -14.62 -13.13
C LYS A 26 12.46 -14.50 -11.62
N VAL A 27 13.45 -13.89 -10.96
CA VAL A 27 13.38 -13.47 -9.58
C VAL A 27 12.71 -12.10 -9.53
N ALA A 28 11.50 -12.02 -8.96
CA ALA A 28 10.74 -10.78 -8.86
C ALA A 28 10.99 -10.03 -7.55
N VAL A 29 11.30 -10.76 -6.49
CA VAL A 29 11.68 -10.24 -5.17
C VAL A 29 12.85 -11.09 -4.69
N ASP A 30 13.93 -10.46 -4.27
CA ASP A 30 15.20 -11.09 -3.92
C ASP A 30 15.73 -10.54 -2.60
N ASP A 31 15.52 -11.29 -1.52
CA ASP A 31 16.02 -10.99 -0.18
C ASP A 31 15.52 -9.63 0.37
N VAL A 32 14.22 -9.37 0.20
CA VAL A 32 13.60 -8.13 0.68
C VAL A 32 13.30 -8.21 2.16
N THR A 33 13.95 -7.34 2.94
CA THR A 33 13.67 -7.11 4.35
C THR A 33 13.21 -5.67 4.55
N VAL A 34 11.98 -5.51 5.10
CA VAL A 34 11.35 -4.22 5.41
C VAL A 34 10.67 -4.32 6.77
N ARG A 35 10.85 -3.31 7.61
CA ARG A 35 10.22 -3.20 8.92
C ARG A 35 9.47 -1.89 9.05
N VAL A 36 8.16 -1.99 9.19
CA VAL A 36 7.25 -0.83 9.28
C VAL A 36 6.92 -0.57 10.75
N PRO A 37 7.44 0.51 11.34
CA PRO A 37 7.11 0.85 12.73
C PRO A 37 5.62 1.13 12.91
N ARG A 38 5.10 0.89 14.12
CA ARG A 38 3.71 1.22 14.46
C ARG A 38 3.45 2.73 14.34
N GLY A 39 2.27 3.07 13.83
CA GLY A 39 1.85 4.46 13.66
C GLY A 39 2.58 5.23 12.56
N SER A 40 3.41 4.57 11.74
CA SER A 40 4.13 5.21 10.64
C SER A 40 3.36 5.20 9.34
N PHE A 41 3.66 6.20 8.50
CA PHE A 41 3.25 6.24 7.10
C PHE A 41 4.47 5.89 6.24
N TYR A 42 4.51 4.65 5.78
CA TYR A 42 5.67 4.04 5.11
C TYR A 42 5.48 3.97 3.60
N GLY A 43 6.44 4.46 2.82
CA GLY A 43 6.46 4.40 1.36
C GLY A 43 7.35 3.26 0.83
N LEU A 44 6.84 2.44 -0.05
CA LEU A 44 7.61 1.47 -0.83
C LEU A 44 7.72 1.99 -2.25
N VAL A 45 8.86 2.59 -2.62
CA VAL A 45 9.02 3.31 -3.89
C VAL A 45 9.96 2.60 -4.85
N GLY A 46 9.75 2.83 -6.13
CA GLY A 46 10.58 2.27 -7.19
C GLY A 46 9.85 2.23 -8.53
N PRO A 47 10.54 1.95 -9.63
CA PRO A 47 9.93 1.91 -10.96
C PRO A 47 8.92 0.77 -11.10
N ASN A 48 8.14 0.81 -12.17
CA ASN A 48 7.27 -0.29 -12.53
C ASN A 48 8.12 -1.56 -12.79
N GLY A 49 7.66 -2.69 -12.26
CA GLY A 49 8.39 -3.96 -12.34
C GLY A 49 9.51 -4.13 -11.29
N ALA A 50 9.74 -3.18 -10.39
CA ALA A 50 10.75 -3.30 -9.34
C ALA A 50 10.47 -4.38 -8.28
N GLY A 51 9.25 -4.95 -8.26
CA GLY A 51 8.87 -5.99 -7.28
C GLY A 51 7.93 -5.51 -6.17
N LYS A 52 7.54 -4.22 -6.12
CA LYS A 52 6.68 -3.63 -5.07
C LYS A 52 5.37 -4.39 -4.85
N THR A 53 4.54 -4.50 -5.91
CA THR A 53 3.26 -5.24 -5.88
C THR A 53 3.43 -6.69 -5.45
N THR A 54 4.51 -7.35 -5.91
CA THR A 54 4.83 -8.72 -5.52
C THR A 54 5.16 -8.82 -4.03
N ALA A 55 5.99 -7.90 -3.51
CA ALA A 55 6.34 -7.84 -2.09
C ALA A 55 5.10 -7.56 -1.23
N LEU A 56 4.26 -6.57 -1.60
CA LEU A 56 3.02 -6.27 -0.89
C LEU A 56 2.02 -7.42 -0.95
N SER A 57 1.89 -8.11 -2.09
CA SER A 57 1.02 -9.29 -2.21
C SER A 57 1.45 -10.43 -1.27
N MET A 58 2.76 -10.60 -1.05
CA MET A 58 3.29 -11.54 -0.06
C MET A 58 3.02 -11.08 1.38
N ALA A 59 3.19 -9.77 1.63
CA ALA A 59 2.95 -9.13 2.92
C ALA A 59 1.51 -9.32 3.42
N VAL A 60 0.53 -9.33 2.51
CA VAL A 60 -0.90 -9.42 2.86
C VAL A 60 -1.50 -10.83 2.68
N GLY A 61 -0.66 -11.82 2.35
CA GLY A 61 -1.09 -13.22 2.20
C GLY A 61 -1.92 -13.49 0.94
N LEU A 62 -1.69 -12.75 -0.14
CA LEU A 62 -2.26 -13.00 -1.47
C LEU A 62 -1.33 -13.85 -2.34
N LEU A 63 -0.03 -13.76 -2.12
CA LEU A 63 0.98 -14.49 -2.87
C LEU A 63 1.97 -15.16 -1.88
N ARG A 64 2.11 -16.49 -1.95
CA ARG A 64 3.03 -17.18 -1.07
C ARG A 64 4.48 -16.91 -1.48
N PRO A 65 5.38 -16.53 -0.57
CA PRO A 65 6.80 -16.37 -0.88
C PRO A 65 7.46 -17.72 -1.23
N SER A 66 8.52 -17.68 -2.02
CA SER A 66 9.39 -18.86 -2.25
C SER A 66 10.24 -19.15 -1.03
N SER A 67 10.68 -18.10 -0.31
CA SER A 67 11.34 -18.16 1.00
C SER A 67 11.14 -16.85 1.76
N GLY A 68 11.56 -16.84 3.05
CA GLY A 68 11.34 -15.72 3.94
C GLY A 68 9.98 -15.77 4.63
N ARG A 69 9.66 -14.70 5.40
CA ARG A 69 8.40 -14.60 6.15
C ARG A 69 7.84 -13.20 6.13
N ALA A 70 6.53 -13.10 6.32
CA ALA A 70 5.81 -11.83 6.51
C ALA A 70 4.97 -11.94 7.78
N SER A 71 4.99 -10.91 8.62
CA SER A 71 4.16 -10.81 9.82
C SER A 71 3.47 -9.46 9.93
N VAL A 72 2.28 -9.47 10.49
CA VAL A 72 1.46 -8.30 10.78
C VAL A 72 1.10 -8.34 12.25
N GLU A 73 1.40 -7.26 12.98
CA GLU A 73 1.20 -7.21 14.44
C GLU A 73 1.88 -8.39 15.17
N GLY A 74 3.05 -8.85 14.69
CA GLY A 74 3.74 -10.03 15.20
C GLY A 74 3.15 -11.38 14.76
N ILE A 75 2.04 -11.39 14.02
CA ILE A 75 1.35 -12.61 13.56
C ILE A 75 1.87 -12.99 12.17
N ASP A 76 2.43 -14.19 12.04
CA ASP A 76 2.86 -14.70 10.72
C ASP A 76 1.65 -14.86 9.79
N VAL A 77 1.73 -14.20 8.61
CA VAL A 77 0.62 -14.12 7.65
C VAL A 77 0.26 -15.46 7.04
N TRP A 78 1.20 -16.42 7.01
CA TRP A 78 1.03 -17.73 6.41
C TRP A 78 0.77 -18.84 7.44
N ALA A 79 1.21 -18.65 8.68
CA ALA A 79 0.93 -19.58 9.78
C ALA A 79 -0.48 -19.37 10.36
N ASP A 80 -0.90 -18.11 10.55
CA ASP A 80 -2.27 -17.76 10.98
C ASP A 80 -2.86 -16.64 10.13
N PRO A 81 -3.29 -16.94 8.89
CA PRO A 81 -3.82 -15.93 7.97
C PRO A 81 -5.14 -15.30 8.46
N VAL A 82 -5.90 -15.97 9.28
CA VAL A 82 -7.17 -15.45 9.80
C VAL A 82 -6.91 -14.37 10.84
N ALA A 83 -6.02 -14.62 11.79
CA ALA A 83 -5.64 -13.63 12.78
C ALA A 83 -4.93 -12.43 12.13
N ALA A 84 -3.93 -12.65 11.26
CA ALA A 84 -3.23 -11.58 10.57
C ALA A 84 -4.18 -10.68 9.76
N LYS A 85 -5.11 -11.26 8.99
CA LYS A 85 -6.07 -10.51 8.16
C LYS A 85 -7.09 -9.68 8.95
N ARG A 86 -7.29 -9.93 10.25
CA ARG A 86 -8.12 -9.05 11.10
C ARG A 86 -7.48 -7.68 11.30
N HIS A 87 -6.17 -7.60 11.28
CA HIS A 87 -5.37 -6.39 11.41
C HIS A 87 -5.14 -5.64 10.10
N LEU A 88 -5.41 -6.30 8.95
CA LEU A 88 -5.09 -5.80 7.62
C LEU A 88 -6.30 -5.21 6.90
N GLY A 89 -6.20 -3.95 6.49
CA GLY A 89 -6.97 -3.37 5.40
C GLY A 89 -6.11 -3.31 4.13
N VAL A 90 -6.63 -3.80 3.02
CA VAL A 90 -5.85 -3.92 1.77
C VAL A 90 -6.58 -3.25 0.61
N LEU A 91 -5.87 -2.40 -0.11
CA LEU A 91 -6.27 -1.88 -1.42
C LEU A 91 -5.22 -2.32 -2.43
N PRO A 92 -5.41 -3.44 -3.13
CA PRO A 92 -4.47 -3.90 -4.15
C PRO A 92 -4.57 -3.04 -5.40
N ASP A 93 -3.50 -3.01 -6.20
CA ASP A 93 -3.59 -2.52 -7.56
C ASP A 93 -4.49 -3.44 -8.41
N GLY A 94 -5.17 -2.88 -9.41
CA GLY A 94 -6.10 -3.63 -10.25
C GLY A 94 -7.31 -4.23 -9.49
N LEU A 95 -7.76 -3.59 -8.41
CA LEU A 95 -8.85 -4.05 -7.55
C LEU A 95 -10.11 -4.41 -8.36
N ALA A 96 -10.43 -5.70 -8.43
CA ALA A 96 -11.69 -6.21 -8.97
C ALA A 96 -12.78 -6.10 -7.90
N LEU A 97 -13.70 -5.16 -8.08
CA LEU A 97 -14.88 -4.98 -7.23
C LEU A 97 -16.11 -5.62 -7.87
N PRO A 98 -17.07 -6.14 -7.09
CA PRO A 98 -18.37 -6.57 -7.57
C PRO A 98 -19.10 -5.41 -8.28
N GLU A 99 -19.20 -5.48 -9.61
CA GLU A 99 -19.68 -4.37 -10.45
C GLU A 99 -21.20 -4.14 -10.39
N ARG A 100 -21.96 -5.16 -9.94
CA ARG A 100 -23.44 -5.14 -9.90
C ARG A 100 -24.02 -4.74 -8.55
N LEU A 101 -23.20 -4.22 -7.66
CA LEU A 101 -23.61 -3.71 -6.35
C LEU A 101 -23.49 -2.19 -6.33
N THR A 102 -24.32 -1.51 -5.55
CA THR A 102 -24.07 -0.13 -5.13
C THR A 102 -22.92 -0.10 -4.10
N GLY A 103 -22.39 1.09 -3.80
CA GLY A 103 -21.36 1.24 -2.77
C GLY A 103 -21.83 0.74 -1.41
N GLY A 104 -23.05 1.08 -1.00
CA GLY A 104 -23.63 0.65 0.26
C GLY A 104 -23.87 -0.86 0.34
N GLU A 105 -24.34 -1.47 -0.73
CA GLU A 105 -24.49 -2.94 -0.83
C GLU A 105 -23.13 -3.65 -0.75
N LEU A 106 -22.11 -3.12 -1.44
CA LEU A 106 -20.75 -3.64 -1.39
C LEU A 106 -20.19 -3.58 0.04
N LEU A 107 -20.32 -2.45 0.72
CA LEU A 107 -19.84 -2.30 2.11
C LEU A 107 -20.62 -3.20 3.06
N THR A 108 -21.93 -3.37 2.85
CA THR A 108 -22.77 -4.29 3.64
C THR A 108 -22.31 -5.73 3.46
N TYR A 109 -22.11 -6.16 2.22
CA TYR A 109 -21.57 -7.49 1.90
C TYR A 109 -20.22 -7.73 2.57
N TRP A 110 -19.28 -6.76 2.42
CA TRP A 110 -17.91 -6.87 2.93
C TRP A 110 -17.86 -6.86 4.46
N GLY A 111 -18.67 -6.00 5.10
CA GLY A 111 -18.76 -5.93 6.56
C GLY A 111 -19.27 -7.24 7.17
N ARG A 112 -20.30 -7.84 6.57
CA ARG A 112 -20.81 -9.15 7.00
C ARG A 112 -19.80 -10.26 6.79
N PHE A 113 -19.10 -10.25 5.64
CA PHE A 113 -18.01 -11.21 5.36
C PHE A 113 -16.89 -11.12 6.40
N ARG A 114 -16.59 -9.91 6.91
CA ARG A 114 -15.63 -9.66 7.98
C ARG A 114 -16.17 -9.94 9.39
N GLY A 115 -17.42 -10.37 9.53
CA GLY A 115 -18.03 -10.74 10.81
C GLY A 115 -18.51 -9.55 11.63
N LEU A 116 -18.66 -8.37 11.03
CA LEU A 116 -19.24 -7.20 11.72
C LEU A 116 -20.76 -7.38 11.92
N ASP A 117 -21.27 -6.87 13.05
CA ASP A 117 -22.72 -6.81 13.28
C ASP A 117 -23.39 -5.79 12.36
N ALA A 118 -24.70 -5.93 12.16
CA ALA A 118 -25.46 -5.12 11.21
C ALA A 118 -25.44 -3.63 11.58
N THR A 119 -25.43 -3.29 12.85
CA THR A 119 -25.42 -1.91 13.35
C THR A 119 -24.07 -1.24 13.06
N ALA A 120 -22.97 -1.93 13.34
CA ALA A 120 -21.63 -1.45 13.02
C ALA A 120 -21.45 -1.28 11.51
N VAL A 121 -21.92 -2.24 10.71
CA VAL A 121 -21.88 -2.14 9.24
C VAL A 121 -22.64 -0.91 8.76
N ALA A 122 -23.90 -0.73 9.17
CA ALA A 122 -24.70 0.40 8.74
C ALA A 122 -24.10 1.75 9.11
N SER A 123 -23.67 1.90 10.38
CA SER A 123 -23.06 3.15 10.87
C SER A 123 -21.75 3.48 10.15
N ARG A 124 -20.83 2.52 10.06
CA ARG A 124 -19.52 2.74 9.43
C ARG A 124 -19.63 2.94 7.93
N SER A 125 -20.52 2.20 7.25
CA SER A 125 -20.75 2.39 5.81
C SER A 125 -21.29 3.78 5.49
N ALA A 126 -22.29 4.26 6.24
CA ALA A 126 -22.81 5.62 6.06
C ALA A 126 -21.72 6.69 6.30
N GLU A 127 -20.92 6.53 7.34
CA GLU A 127 -19.80 7.44 7.60
C GLU A 127 -18.76 7.42 6.47
N LEU A 128 -18.33 6.23 6.01
CA LEU A 128 -17.34 6.08 4.95
C LEU A 128 -17.85 6.65 3.62
N ILE A 129 -19.10 6.39 3.22
CA ILE A 129 -19.72 6.97 2.03
C ILE A 129 -19.67 8.50 2.11
N ARG A 130 -20.03 9.08 3.25
CA ARG A 130 -20.03 10.51 3.46
C ARG A 130 -18.62 11.12 3.40
N ILE A 131 -17.65 10.59 4.14
CA ILE A 131 -16.30 11.18 4.21
C ILE A 131 -15.50 10.99 2.91
N LEU A 132 -15.86 9.97 2.11
CA LEU A 132 -15.28 9.69 0.80
C LEU A 132 -16.00 10.41 -0.33
N GLU A 133 -17.06 11.19 0.00
CA GLU A 133 -17.83 11.97 -0.99
C GLU A 133 -18.44 11.07 -2.07
N LEU A 134 -19.10 9.98 -1.66
CA LEU A 134 -19.80 9.02 -2.52
C LEU A 134 -21.33 9.07 -2.34
N GLU A 135 -21.86 10.05 -1.60
CA GLU A 135 -23.27 10.17 -1.24
C GLU A 135 -24.18 10.35 -2.45
N GLU A 136 -23.75 11.09 -3.46
CA GLU A 136 -24.51 11.30 -4.69
C GLU A 136 -24.68 9.98 -5.45
N ALA A 137 -23.60 9.21 -5.64
CA ALA A 137 -23.64 7.91 -6.29
C ALA A 137 -24.56 6.92 -5.54
N GLU A 138 -24.52 6.94 -4.20
CA GLU A 138 -25.39 6.10 -3.37
C GLU A 138 -26.86 6.50 -3.50
N THR A 139 -27.16 7.80 -3.47
CA THR A 139 -28.52 8.33 -3.61
C THR A 139 -29.13 8.00 -4.97
N LEU A 140 -28.31 8.01 -6.03
CA LEU A 140 -28.72 7.68 -7.40
C LEU A 140 -28.80 6.15 -7.65
N GLY A 141 -28.34 5.33 -6.70
CA GLY A 141 -28.24 3.87 -6.89
C GLY A 141 -27.21 3.47 -7.94
N THR A 142 -26.16 4.31 -8.15
CA THR A 142 -25.11 4.05 -9.13
C THR A 142 -24.36 2.77 -8.78
N LEU A 143 -24.20 1.88 -9.74
CA LEU A 143 -23.48 0.63 -9.54
C LEU A 143 -21.96 0.86 -9.54
N VAL A 144 -21.22 0.06 -8.77
CA VAL A 144 -19.75 0.14 -8.68
C VAL A 144 -19.07 -0.02 -10.05
N GLY A 145 -19.69 -0.77 -10.97
CA GLY A 145 -19.22 -0.91 -12.36
C GLY A 145 -19.23 0.42 -13.14
N GLU A 146 -20.08 1.39 -12.75
CA GLU A 146 -20.21 2.70 -13.38
C GLU A 146 -19.36 3.78 -12.70
N TYR A 147 -18.64 3.43 -11.62
CA TYR A 147 -17.80 4.36 -10.88
C TYR A 147 -16.57 4.79 -11.71
N SER A 148 -16.24 6.08 -11.63
CA SER A 148 -14.95 6.58 -12.12
C SER A 148 -13.78 5.89 -11.40
N THR A 149 -12.57 5.96 -11.96
CA THR A 149 -11.37 5.40 -11.31
C THR A 149 -11.18 5.95 -9.89
N GLY A 150 -11.37 7.27 -9.69
CA GLY A 150 -11.31 7.88 -8.37
C GLY A 150 -12.38 7.35 -7.41
N MET A 151 -13.62 7.18 -7.85
CA MET A 151 -14.69 6.59 -7.05
C MET A 151 -14.41 5.11 -6.72
N ARG A 152 -13.84 4.34 -7.65
CA ARG A 152 -13.42 2.95 -7.40
C ARG A 152 -12.32 2.85 -6.35
N LYS A 153 -11.33 3.74 -6.39
CA LYS A 153 -10.28 3.82 -5.34
C LYS A 153 -10.89 4.24 -3.99
N LYS A 154 -11.81 5.21 -3.97
CA LYS A 154 -12.52 5.64 -2.75
C LYS A 154 -13.31 4.48 -2.12
N ILE A 155 -14.15 3.78 -2.88
CA ILE A 155 -14.96 2.67 -2.33
C ILE A 155 -14.06 1.47 -1.95
N GLY A 156 -12.97 1.24 -2.69
CA GLY A 156 -11.96 0.24 -2.34
C GLY A 156 -11.29 0.56 -0.99
N LEU A 157 -10.91 1.82 -0.75
CA LEU A 157 -10.41 2.26 0.55
C LEU A 157 -11.46 2.11 1.65
N ALA A 158 -12.75 2.38 1.34
CA ALA A 158 -13.82 2.14 2.30
C ALA A 158 -13.91 0.67 2.73
N THR A 159 -13.79 -0.28 1.78
CA THR A 159 -13.78 -1.72 2.11
C THR A 159 -12.58 -2.10 2.99
N ALA A 160 -11.42 -1.47 2.75
CA ALA A 160 -10.21 -1.70 3.53
C ALA A 160 -10.33 -1.16 4.96
N LEU A 161 -11.04 -0.05 5.17
CA LEU A 161 -11.20 0.62 6.47
C LEU A 161 -12.37 0.08 7.32
N LEU A 162 -13.38 -0.52 6.69
CA LEU A 162 -14.68 -0.83 7.30
C LEU A 162 -14.59 -1.64 8.59
N HIS A 163 -13.65 -2.58 8.68
CA HIS A 163 -13.47 -3.44 9.86
C HIS A 163 -12.49 -2.87 10.90
N ALA A 164 -12.08 -1.58 10.74
CA ALA A 164 -11.16 -0.87 11.63
C ALA A 164 -9.82 -1.61 11.82
N PRO A 165 -9.05 -1.87 10.74
CA PRO A 165 -7.74 -2.51 10.84
C PRO A 165 -6.75 -1.63 11.61
N SER A 166 -5.63 -2.21 12.07
CA SER A 166 -4.49 -1.45 12.60
C SER A 166 -3.44 -1.12 11.51
N VAL A 167 -3.44 -1.87 10.41
CA VAL A 167 -2.49 -1.72 9.30
C VAL A 167 -3.23 -1.61 7.96
N LEU A 168 -2.91 -0.58 7.18
CA LEU A 168 -3.35 -0.44 5.80
C LEU A 168 -2.19 -0.72 4.85
N VAL A 169 -2.43 -1.58 3.85
CA VAL A 169 -1.50 -1.85 2.75
C VAL A 169 -2.18 -1.46 1.43
N LEU A 170 -1.65 -0.43 0.78
CA LEU A 170 -2.27 0.22 -0.37
C LEU A 170 -1.28 0.19 -1.55
N ASP A 171 -1.64 -0.51 -2.60
CA ASP A 171 -0.80 -0.63 -3.80
C ASP A 171 -1.24 0.40 -4.84
N GLU A 172 -0.36 1.34 -5.17
CA GLU A 172 -0.59 2.48 -6.09
C GLU A 172 -1.94 3.20 -5.85
N PRO A 173 -2.26 3.64 -4.61
CA PRO A 173 -3.59 4.16 -4.28
C PRO A 173 -3.93 5.47 -5.00
N TYR A 174 -2.94 6.20 -5.52
CA TYR A 174 -3.12 7.49 -6.21
C TYR A 174 -3.01 7.39 -7.72
N GLU A 175 -2.72 6.20 -8.27
CA GLU A 175 -2.61 6.03 -9.72
C GLU A 175 -3.95 6.31 -10.40
N ALA A 176 -3.90 7.12 -11.47
CA ALA A 176 -5.06 7.55 -12.26
C ALA A 176 -6.21 8.18 -11.44
N VAL A 177 -5.90 8.75 -10.28
CA VAL A 177 -6.85 9.46 -9.42
C VAL A 177 -6.76 10.96 -9.68
N ASP A 178 -7.92 11.60 -9.86
CA ASP A 178 -7.99 13.06 -10.03
C ASP A 178 -7.55 13.82 -8.75
N PRO A 179 -7.14 15.11 -8.86
CA PRO A 179 -6.61 15.84 -7.72
C PRO A 179 -7.61 16.01 -6.56
N VAL A 180 -8.92 16.05 -6.83
CA VAL A 180 -9.95 16.21 -5.79
C VAL A 180 -10.05 14.92 -4.98
N SER A 181 -10.20 13.79 -5.67
CA SER A 181 -10.20 12.46 -5.06
C SER A 181 -8.90 12.17 -4.30
N ALA A 182 -7.74 12.54 -4.86
CA ALA A 182 -6.44 12.39 -4.19
C ALA A 182 -6.38 13.15 -2.84
N ARG A 183 -6.94 14.38 -2.77
CA ARG A 183 -7.03 15.14 -1.51
C ARG A 183 -7.90 14.45 -0.48
N VAL A 184 -9.02 13.87 -0.90
CA VAL A 184 -9.91 13.12 0.00
C VAL A 184 -9.19 11.92 0.57
N LEU A 185 -8.54 11.09 -0.28
CA LEU A 185 -7.74 9.95 0.14
C LEU A 185 -6.65 10.38 1.13
N THR A 186 -5.85 11.39 0.79
CA THR A 186 -4.78 11.93 1.65
C THR A 186 -5.28 12.32 3.05
N ARG A 187 -6.41 13.04 3.11
CA ARG A 187 -7.01 13.47 4.39
C ARG A 187 -7.40 12.27 5.27
N ILE A 188 -7.97 11.24 4.67
CA ILE A 188 -8.40 10.03 5.39
C ILE A 188 -7.17 9.25 5.87
N LEU A 189 -6.17 9.05 5.03
CA LEU A 189 -4.95 8.33 5.37
C LEU A 189 -4.17 9.03 6.48
N ARG A 190 -4.02 10.36 6.42
CA ARG A 190 -3.41 11.14 7.52
C ARG A 190 -4.20 11.04 8.83
N ARG A 191 -5.52 11.03 8.77
CA ARG A 191 -6.34 10.82 9.97
C ARG A 191 -6.15 9.42 10.55
N PHE A 192 -6.02 8.41 9.69
CA PHE A 192 -5.77 7.03 10.11
C PHE A 192 -4.44 6.90 10.86
N THR A 193 -3.34 7.45 10.34
CA THR A 193 -2.04 7.45 11.07
C THR A 193 -2.09 8.29 12.33
N ALA A 194 -2.74 9.45 12.32
CA ALA A 194 -2.91 10.29 13.51
C ALA A 194 -3.71 9.59 14.63
N SER A 195 -4.54 8.58 14.30
CA SER A 195 -5.23 7.74 15.28
C SER A 195 -4.44 6.49 15.73
N GLY A 196 -3.16 6.38 15.32
CA GLY A 196 -2.26 5.29 15.70
C GLY A 196 -2.20 4.13 14.70
N GLY A 197 -2.91 4.22 13.58
CA GLY A 197 -2.84 3.24 12.51
C GLY A 197 -1.52 3.33 11.72
N SER A 198 -1.08 2.22 11.16
CA SER A 198 0.13 2.14 10.32
C SER A 198 -0.26 1.99 8.86
N ILE A 199 0.43 2.68 7.96
CA ILE A 199 0.15 2.62 6.52
C ILE A 199 1.41 2.22 5.77
N VAL A 200 1.25 1.32 4.80
CA VAL A 200 2.23 1.06 3.75
C VAL A 200 1.61 1.38 2.41
N ILE A 201 2.25 2.27 1.65
CA ILE A 201 1.85 2.52 0.26
C ILE A 201 2.98 2.14 -0.69
N SER A 202 2.63 1.56 -1.84
CA SER A 202 3.54 1.57 -2.98
C SER A 202 3.31 2.82 -3.83
N SER A 203 4.37 3.33 -4.43
CA SER A 203 4.28 4.36 -5.46
C SER A 203 5.50 4.36 -6.37
N HIS A 204 5.30 4.75 -7.61
CA HIS A 204 6.37 5.14 -8.54
C HIS A 204 6.55 6.67 -8.61
N VAL A 205 5.69 7.44 -7.91
CA VAL A 205 5.73 8.92 -7.86
C VAL A 205 6.44 9.36 -6.59
N MET A 206 7.74 9.68 -6.70
CA MET A 206 8.61 10.01 -5.56
C MET A 206 8.15 11.26 -4.79
N SER A 207 7.73 12.30 -5.50
CA SER A 207 7.24 13.56 -4.88
C SER A 207 5.99 13.38 -4.02
N LEU A 208 5.13 12.41 -4.37
CA LEU A 208 3.97 12.06 -3.56
C LEU A 208 4.39 11.41 -2.23
N VAL A 209 5.36 10.49 -2.30
CA VAL A 209 5.89 9.81 -1.11
C VAL A 209 6.59 10.80 -0.18
N GLU A 210 7.35 11.75 -0.71
CA GLU A 210 7.96 12.84 0.07
C GLU A 210 6.93 13.69 0.85
N GLN A 211 5.74 13.84 0.29
CA GLN A 211 4.68 14.61 0.95
C GLN A 211 3.92 13.84 2.02
N LEU A 212 3.86 12.51 1.90
CA LEU A 212 2.96 11.69 2.72
C LEU A 212 3.68 10.86 3.77
N CYS A 213 4.86 10.35 3.47
CA CYS A 213 5.51 9.30 4.25
C CYS A 213 6.55 9.84 5.23
N ASP A 214 6.61 9.20 6.39
CA ASP A 214 7.64 9.45 7.41
C ASP A 214 8.90 8.62 7.14
N ARG A 215 8.69 7.45 6.54
CA ARG A 215 9.72 6.46 6.23
C ARG A 215 9.54 5.92 4.82
N VAL A 216 10.63 5.46 4.24
CA VAL A 216 10.61 4.97 2.86
C VAL A 216 11.64 3.86 2.66
N ALA A 217 11.25 2.84 1.87
CA ALA A 217 12.21 1.92 1.25
C ALA A 217 12.21 2.13 -0.27
N ILE A 218 13.38 2.24 -0.85
CA ILE A 218 13.59 2.27 -2.29
C ILE A 218 13.82 0.84 -2.77
N VAL A 219 12.99 0.41 -3.73
CA VAL A 219 13.07 -0.93 -4.33
C VAL A 219 13.51 -0.82 -5.78
N ALA A 220 14.54 -1.57 -6.15
CA ALA A 220 15.02 -1.67 -7.51
C ALA A 220 15.43 -3.12 -7.81
N ALA A 221 15.04 -3.62 -9.00
CA ALA A 221 15.38 -4.97 -9.46
C ALA A 221 15.10 -6.08 -8.42
N GLY A 222 13.99 -5.96 -7.71
CA GLY A 222 13.55 -6.93 -6.68
C GLY A 222 14.24 -6.80 -5.32
N LYS A 223 15.07 -5.78 -5.10
CA LYS A 223 15.84 -5.59 -3.86
C LYS A 223 15.53 -4.25 -3.21
N VAL A 224 15.66 -4.18 -1.87
CA VAL A 224 15.69 -2.92 -1.15
C VAL A 224 17.10 -2.34 -1.27
N VAL A 225 17.22 -1.14 -1.86
CA VAL A 225 18.50 -0.43 -2.05
C VAL A 225 18.71 0.67 -1.04
N ALA A 226 17.65 1.16 -0.39
CA ALA A 226 17.70 2.06 0.75
C ALA A 226 16.44 1.88 1.60
N ASP A 227 16.54 2.00 2.93
CA ASP A 227 15.44 1.95 3.90
C ASP A 227 15.79 2.84 5.10
N GLY A 228 14.85 3.66 5.52
CA GLY A 228 15.04 4.55 6.66
C GLY A 228 13.92 5.58 6.82
N THR A 229 14.15 6.57 7.67
CA THR A 229 13.32 7.78 7.66
C THR A 229 13.46 8.50 6.32
N LEU A 230 12.46 9.27 5.94
CA LEU A 230 12.50 10.01 4.67
C LEU A 230 13.76 10.90 4.57
N ASP A 231 14.13 11.57 5.66
CA ASP A 231 15.30 12.46 5.69
C ASP A 231 16.63 11.69 5.58
N GLU A 232 16.74 10.52 6.24
CA GLU A 232 17.92 9.65 6.12
C GLU A 232 18.10 9.15 4.69
N VAL A 233 17.02 8.68 4.06
CA VAL A 233 17.08 8.14 2.70
C VAL A 233 17.36 9.23 1.68
N ARG A 234 16.73 10.41 1.80
CA ARG A 234 16.97 11.57 0.93
C ARG A 234 18.40 12.09 0.99
N SER A 235 19.02 12.03 2.17
CA SER A 235 20.41 12.48 2.36
C SER A 235 20.68 13.92 1.87
N GLY A 236 19.68 14.80 1.98
CA GLY A 236 19.81 16.22 1.62
C GLY A 236 19.43 16.60 0.18
N VAL A 237 19.05 15.62 -0.65
CA VAL A 237 18.54 15.84 -2.02
C VAL A 237 17.05 15.46 -2.12
N THR A 238 16.43 15.52 -3.30
CA THR A 238 15.08 14.97 -3.49
C THR A 238 15.10 13.43 -3.50
N LEU A 239 13.97 12.81 -3.19
CA LEU A 239 13.87 11.33 -3.27
C LEU A 239 14.10 10.84 -4.70
N GLU A 240 13.72 11.63 -5.71
CA GLU A 240 13.92 11.34 -7.13
C GLU A 240 15.41 11.37 -7.49
N ASP A 241 16.15 12.44 -7.10
CA ASP A 241 17.60 12.51 -7.31
C ASP A 241 18.32 11.37 -6.60
N ARG A 242 17.91 11.08 -5.36
CA ARG A 242 18.47 9.97 -4.59
C ARG A 242 18.24 8.62 -5.23
N PHE A 243 17.06 8.41 -5.81
CA PHE A 243 16.74 7.19 -6.57
C PHE A 243 17.67 7.05 -7.78
N VAL A 244 17.86 8.12 -8.55
CA VAL A 244 18.78 8.14 -9.72
C VAL A 244 20.21 7.84 -9.29
N GLU A 245 20.69 8.41 -8.18
CA GLU A 245 22.01 8.10 -7.65
C GLU A 245 22.20 6.62 -7.28
N LEU A 246 21.17 6.00 -6.68
CA LEU A 246 21.25 4.62 -6.19
C LEU A 246 21.07 3.57 -7.28
N VAL A 247 20.26 3.86 -8.28
CA VAL A 247 19.84 2.89 -9.31
C VAL A 247 20.52 3.14 -10.65
N GLY A 248 21.01 4.37 -10.87
CA GLY A 248 21.55 4.84 -12.14
C GLY A 248 20.47 5.39 -13.06
N ALA A 249 20.83 6.41 -13.85
CA ALA A 249 20.02 6.81 -14.99
C ALA A 249 20.35 5.89 -16.20
N PRO A 250 19.38 5.61 -17.08
CA PRO A 250 19.73 4.99 -18.37
C PRO A 250 20.67 5.95 -19.13
N ASP A 251 21.81 5.44 -19.59
CA ASP A 251 22.68 6.17 -20.52
C ASP A 251 21.87 6.38 -21.82
N ILE A 252 21.52 7.63 -22.07
CA ILE A 252 20.97 8.00 -23.38
C ILE A 252 22.18 8.46 -24.20
N ASP A 253 22.52 7.68 -25.23
CA ASP A 253 23.54 8.06 -26.18
C ASP A 253 23.01 9.27 -26.97
N GLU A 254 23.65 10.44 -26.80
CA GLU A 254 23.25 11.67 -27.51
C GLU A 254 23.31 11.51 -29.03
N GLU A 255 24.06 10.56 -29.56
CA GLU A 255 24.13 10.23 -30.99
C GLU A 255 22.83 9.53 -31.48
N GLU A 256 22.10 8.80 -30.63
CA GLU A 256 20.84 8.13 -31.03
C GLU A 256 19.71 9.10 -31.39
N LEU A 257 19.79 10.36 -30.97
CA LEU A 257 18.78 11.40 -31.23
C LEU A 257 19.24 12.47 -32.23
N SER A 258 20.29 12.19 -33.00
CA SER A 258 20.89 13.15 -33.98
C SER A 258 19.92 13.65 -35.06
N TRP A 259 18.78 12.98 -35.26
CA TRP A 259 17.72 13.38 -36.19
C TRP A 259 16.73 14.41 -35.59
N ILE A 260 16.76 14.67 -34.26
CA ILE A 260 15.94 15.68 -33.63
C ILE A 260 16.65 17.03 -33.80
N GLY A 261 16.21 17.82 -34.76
CA GLY A 261 16.73 19.18 -35.01
C GLY A 261 17.45 19.37 -36.33
N SER A 262 17.35 18.40 -37.23
CA SER A 262 17.75 18.57 -38.66
C SER A 262 16.58 19.03 -39.54
#